data_122aad5ee0100981d073a2fc46366763
#
_entry.id   122aad5ee0100981d073a2fc46366763
#
_cell.length_a   1.000
_cell.length_b   1.000
_cell.length_c   1.000
_cell.angle_alpha   90.00
_cell.angle_beta   90.00
_cell.angle_gamma   90.00
#
_symmetry.space_group_name_H-M   'P 1'
#
loop_
_entity.id
_entity.type
_entity.pdbx_description
1 polymer ?
#
loop_
_entity_poly.entity_id
_entity_poly.type
_entity_poly.pdbx_seq_one_letter_code
_entity_poly.pdbx_strand_id
1 'polypeptide(L)'
;MKAKHTDLEKLEQLYKESGNQLVVLYGRRGCQKEELIKEFCDGKKFFYYRCRQASPEHQLEMMGEEISRQYKVSLSRQTYEEYFARIKSGGPSKLVVVIDEAQFVAKRDASFMEAVAKLKKHKLYPGPVLIILATSSTVWATQEAAEQFKGAEMKIESLNFLEVVRHFESLPVAEIVRIYGAIGGVPAYLDKWDASKSFKDNICRLVLTPSGALYGEADAVIAAELRELSAYSTILAAIARGENKLNDIFHATGFSRAKISVYLKNLATFNIVEKVVSFETGGWENAKKGVYQIKDTFVISGLSLSIRICLICICFHRKSFMIHI
;
A
#
# COMPACT_ATOMS: atom_id res chain seq x y z
N MET A 1 5.81 -0.09 16.28
CA MET A 1 5.71 -1.58 16.18
C MET A 1 6.92 -2.10 15.42
N LYS A 2 7.45 -3.30 15.71
CA LYS A 2 8.56 -3.89 14.93
C LYS A 2 8.02 -4.51 13.64
N ALA A 3 8.86 -4.56 12.60
CA ALA A 3 8.54 -5.25 11.35
C ALA A 3 8.23 -6.74 11.57
N LYS A 4 7.52 -7.38 10.63
CA LYS A 4 7.27 -8.81 10.72
C LYS A 4 8.59 -9.57 10.57
N HIS A 5 8.88 -10.46 11.52
CA HIS A 5 10.11 -11.25 11.54
C HIS A 5 10.32 -12.04 10.23
N THR A 6 9.26 -12.61 9.68
CA THR A 6 9.29 -13.34 8.41
C THR A 6 9.69 -12.48 7.20
N ASP A 7 9.31 -11.21 7.20
CA ASP A 7 9.64 -10.29 6.11
C ASP A 7 11.10 -9.81 6.22
N LEU A 8 11.57 -9.60 7.43
CA LEU A 8 12.98 -9.31 7.69
C LEU A 8 13.88 -10.48 7.29
N GLU A 9 13.50 -11.72 7.65
CA GLU A 9 14.25 -12.94 7.28
C GLU A 9 14.39 -13.10 5.78
N LYS A 10 13.35 -12.80 4.99
CA LYS A 10 13.42 -12.84 3.52
C LYS A 10 14.43 -11.83 2.96
N LEU A 11 14.44 -10.60 3.48
CA LEU A 11 15.44 -9.60 3.07
C LEU A 11 16.85 -10.00 3.47
N GLU A 12 17.04 -10.59 4.67
CA GLU A 12 18.32 -11.13 5.11
C GLU A 12 18.82 -12.29 4.25
N GLN A 13 17.91 -13.16 3.79
CA GLN A 13 18.24 -14.22 2.87
C GLN A 13 18.73 -13.66 1.53
N LEU A 14 17.99 -12.71 0.92
CA LEU A 14 18.41 -12.05 -0.32
C LEU A 14 19.76 -11.32 -0.17
N TYR A 15 20.00 -10.74 1.00
CA TYR A 15 21.26 -10.06 1.27
C TYR A 15 22.45 -11.03 1.32
N LYS A 16 22.24 -12.26 1.83
CA LYS A 16 23.27 -13.32 1.92
C LYS A 16 23.53 -14.03 0.60
N GLU A 17 22.58 -14.03 -0.33
CA GLU A 17 22.76 -14.64 -1.66
C GLU A 17 23.92 -14.00 -2.41
N SER A 18 24.65 -14.78 -3.20
CA SER A 18 25.78 -14.29 -4.01
C SER A 18 25.29 -13.37 -5.15
N GLY A 19 26.17 -12.48 -5.57
CA GLY A 19 25.90 -11.56 -6.69
C GLY A 19 24.88 -10.46 -6.36
N ASN A 20 24.37 -9.82 -7.41
CA ASN A 20 23.38 -8.75 -7.30
C ASN A 20 21.98 -9.31 -7.18
N GLN A 21 21.25 -8.84 -6.18
CA GLN A 21 19.84 -9.17 -5.95
C GLN A 21 18.96 -7.94 -6.14
N LEU A 22 17.71 -8.15 -6.52
CA LEU A 22 16.70 -7.10 -6.59
C LEU A 22 15.39 -7.62 -6.02
N VAL A 23 14.74 -6.79 -5.21
CA VAL A 23 13.40 -7.04 -4.69
C VAL A 23 12.52 -5.82 -4.92
N VAL A 24 11.28 -6.06 -5.39
CA VAL A 24 10.22 -5.06 -5.47
C VAL A 24 9.35 -5.22 -4.23
N LEU A 25 9.58 -4.37 -3.23
CA LEU A 25 8.89 -4.40 -1.95
C LEU A 25 7.62 -3.56 -2.05
N TYR A 26 6.47 -4.20 -2.03
CA TYR A 26 5.21 -3.49 -2.20
C TYR A 26 4.18 -3.82 -1.12
N GLY A 27 3.27 -2.89 -0.91
CA GLY A 27 2.17 -3.04 0.05
C GLY A 27 1.52 -1.70 0.32
N ARG A 28 0.33 -1.75 0.88
CA ARG A 28 -0.46 -0.57 1.21
C ARG A 28 0.34 0.43 2.05
N ARG A 29 0.06 1.72 1.89
CA ARG A 29 0.59 2.77 2.76
C ARG A 29 0.24 2.44 4.22
N GLY A 30 1.21 2.60 5.11
CA GLY A 30 1.04 2.29 6.54
C GLY A 30 1.27 0.83 6.94
N CYS A 31 1.62 -0.08 5.99
CA CYS A 31 1.97 -1.48 6.28
C CYS A 31 3.44 -1.68 6.70
N GLN A 32 4.08 -0.64 7.26
CA GLN A 32 5.44 -0.73 7.85
C GLN A 32 6.57 -1.08 6.88
N LYS A 33 6.45 -0.76 5.59
CA LYS A 33 7.57 -0.94 4.64
C LYS A 33 8.80 -0.12 5.04
N GLU A 34 8.58 1.12 5.49
CA GLU A 34 9.66 2.03 5.89
C GLU A 34 10.38 1.53 7.16
N GLU A 35 9.62 1.05 8.15
CA GLU A 35 10.14 0.43 9.36
C GLU A 35 10.94 -0.84 9.07
N LEU A 36 10.42 -1.70 8.18
CA LEU A 36 11.12 -2.90 7.74
C LEU A 36 12.45 -2.57 7.05
N ILE A 37 12.44 -1.60 6.14
CA ILE A 37 13.66 -1.15 5.45
C ILE A 37 14.66 -0.58 6.46
N LYS A 38 14.21 0.24 7.38
CA LYS A 38 15.07 0.84 8.42
C LYS A 38 15.70 -0.22 9.31
N GLU A 39 14.90 -1.18 9.81
CA GLU A 39 15.37 -2.29 10.65
C GLU A 39 16.35 -3.18 9.87
N PHE A 40 16.04 -3.49 8.60
CA PHE A 40 16.92 -4.27 7.73
C PHE A 40 18.25 -3.59 7.43
N CYS A 41 18.26 -2.27 7.22
CA CYS A 41 19.46 -1.51 6.89
C CYS A 41 20.37 -1.24 8.10
N ASP A 42 19.87 -1.50 9.33
CA ASP A 42 20.67 -1.29 10.53
C ASP A 42 21.95 -2.14 10.51
N GLY A 43 23.09 -1.51 10.80
CA GLY A 43 24.41 -2.13 10.72
C GLY A 43 24.92 -2.46 9.29
N LYS A 44 24.20 -2.16 8.22
CA LYS A 44 24.61 -2.38 6.83
C LYS A 44 25.03 -1.09 6.14
N LYS A 45 25.85 -1.22 5.09
CA LYS A 45 26.13 -0.11 4.16
C LYS A 45 24.93 0.06 3.24
N PHE A 46 24.32 1.22 3.22
CA PHE A 46 23.15 1.47 2.36
C PHE A 46 23.14 2.88 1.78
N PHE A 47 22.48 3.00 0.64
CA PHE A 47 22.00 4.25 0.06
C PHE A 47 20.47 4.22 0.12
N TYR A 48 19.83 5.30 0.57
CA TYR A 48 18.37 5.45 0.61
C TYR A 48 17.97 6.73 -0.11
N TYR A 49 17.05 6.59 -1.05
CA TYR A 49 16.42 7.72 -1.73
C TYR A 49 14.92 7.50 -1.82
N ARG A 50 14.14 8.51 -1.41
CA ARG A 50 12.68 8.51 -1.51
C ARG A 50 12.23 9.39 -2.66
N CYS A 51 11.61 8.77 -3.67
CA CYS A 51 11.03 9.47 -4.80
C CYS A 51 9.81 10.29 -4.37
N ARG A 52 9.62 11.41 -5.03
CA ARG A 52 8.46 12.28 -4.84
C ARG A 52 7.67 12.41 -6.13
N GLN A 53 6.43 12.87 -6.04
CA GLN A 53 5.64 13.18 -7.22
C GLN A 53 6.12 14.50 -7.83
N ALA A 54 7.11 14.42 -8.71
CA ALA A 54 7.76 15.54 -9.36
C ALA A 54 8.00 15.26 -10.85
N SER A 55 8.51 16.26 -11.61
CA SER A 55 8.96 16.03 -12.99
C SER A 55 10.22 15.15 -13.02
N PRO A 56 10.51 14.45 -14.14
CA PRO A 56 11.72 13.64 -14.27
C PRO A 56 13.00 14.43 -13.96
N GLU A 57 13.09 15.65 -14.44
CA GLU A 57 14.27 16.52 -14.24
C GLU A 57 14.48 16.85 -12.77
N HIS A 58 13.37 17.16 -12.05
CA HIS A 58 13.46 17.49 -10.64
C HIS A 58 13.71 16.25 -9.77
N GLN A 59 13.22 15.08 -10.16
CA GLN A 59 13.55 13.81 -9.51
C GLN A 59 15.03 13.49 -9.64
N LEU A 60 15.61 13.70 -10.81
CA LEU A 60 17.02 13.47 -11.07
C LEU A 60 17.90 14.43 -10.25
N GLU A 61 17.50 15.70 -10.17
CA GLU A 61 18.17 16.72 -9.35
C GLU A 61 18.14 16.35 -7.86
N MET A 62 16.98 16.06 -7.31
CA MET A 62 16.82 15.64 -5.90
C MET A 62 17.64 14.39 -5.56
N MET A 63 17.74 13.42 -6.49
CA MET A 63 18.58 12.24 -6.28
C MET A 63 20.08 12.61 -6.25
N GLY A 64 20.51 13.51 -7.12
CA GLY A 64 21.88 14.04 -7.13
C GLY A 64 22.24 14.78 -5.84
N GLU A 65 21.31 15.61 -5.32
CA GLU A 65 21.48 16.29 -4.02
C GLU A 65 21.61 15.29 -2.87
N GLU A 66 20.77 14.24 -2.86
CA GLU A 66 20.81 13.21 -1.83
C GLU A 66 22.13 12.43 -1.85
N ILE A 67 22.65 12.07 -3.04
CA ILE A 67 23.97 11.44 -3.19
C ILE A 67 25.06 12.38 -2.73
N SER A 68 25.01 13.67 -3.14
CA SER A 68 25.97 14.69 -2.72
C SER A 68 26.03 14.81 -1.20
N ARG A 69 24.86 14.79 -0.55
CA ARG A 69 24.74 14.87 0.90
C ARG A 69 25.28 13.63 1.62
N GLN A 70 24.92 12.41 1.15
CA GLN A 70 25.34 11.17 1.80
C GLN A 70 26.84 10.87 1.60
N TYR A 71 27.37 11.15 0.44
CA TYR A 71 28.77 10.83 0.08
C TYR A 71 29.72 12.02 0.15
N LYS A 72 29.23 13.22 0.52
CA LYS A 72 30.03 14.46 0.63
C LYS A 72 30.81 14.77 -0.67
N VAL A 73 30.15 14.60 -1.82
CA VAL A 73 30.71 14.87 -3.15
C VAL A 73 29.92 15.98 -3.82
N SER A 74 30.58 16.85 -4.56
CA SER A 74 29.91 17.81 -5.42
C SER A 74 29.60 17.13 -6.76
N LEU A 75 28.32 17.13 -7.13
CA LEU A 75 27.85 16.54 -8.38
C LEU A 75 27.21 17.64 -9.23
N SER A 76 27.63 17.74 -10.50
CA SER A 76 26.84 18.40 -11.53
C SER A 76 25.68 17.48 -11.93
N ARG A 77 24.68 18.00 -12.65
CA ARG A 77 23.57 17.22 -13.18
C ARG A 77 24.12 16.05 -14.02
N GLN A 78 23.75 14.83 -13.66
CA GLN A 78 24.19 13.58 -14.26
C GLN A 78 22.99 12.70 -14.57
N THR A 79 23.23 11.58 -15.25
CA THR A 79 22.24 10.52 -15.48
C THR A 79 22.07 9.62 -14.25
N TYR A 80 20.97 8.85 -14.17
CA TYR A 80 20.80 7.84 -13.11
C TYR A 80 21.93 6.81 -13.10
N GLU A 81 22.47 6.44 -14.26
CA GLU A 81 23.61 5.52 -14.37
C GLU A 81 24.85 6.07 -13.70
N GLU A 82 25.18 7.33 -13.99
CA GLU A 82 26.33 8.02 -13.38
C GLU A 82 26.14 8.19 -11.88
N TYR A 83 24.90 8.46 -11.43
CA TYR A 83 24.59 8.53 -10.01
C TYR A 83 24.77 7.18 -9.32
N PHE A 84 24.25 6.09 -9.87
CA PHE A 84 24.48 4.75 -9.31
C PHE A 84 25.95 4.35 -9.28
N ALA A 85 26.74 4.74 -10.27
CA ALA A 85 28.18 4.52 -10.29
C ALA A 85 28.94 5.29 -9.19
N ARG A 86 28.37 6.36 -8.66
CA ARG A 86 28.96 7.16 -7.57
C ARG A 86 28.67 6.62 -6.17
N ILE A 87 27.63 5.79 -6.02
CA ILE A 87 27.30 5.17 -4.75
C ILE A 87 28.38 4.13 -4.41
N LYS A 88 29.01 4.22 -3.25
CA LYS A 88 30.13 3.35 -2.86
C LYS A 88 29.85 2.67 -1.52
N SER A 89 30.18 1.37 -1.42
CA SER A 89 30.09 0.65 -0.14
C SER A 89 31.31 0.92 0.77
N GLY A 90 32.41 1.34 0.20
CA GLY A 90 33.67 1.53 0.94
C GLY A 90 34.30 0.23 1.47
N GLY A 91 33.94 -0.94 0.93
CA GLY A 91 34.50 -2.23 1.36
C GLY A 91 33.87 -3.43 0.63
N PRO A 92 34.22 -4.66 1.01
CA PRO A 92 33.77 -5.90 0.34
C PRO A 92 32.31 -6.28 0.65
N SER A 93 31.68 -5.63 1.62
CA SER A 93 30.30 -5.94 2.01
C SER A 93 29.31 -5.54 0.91
N LYS A 94 28.24 -6.33 0.77
CA LYS A 94 27.15 -6.03 -0.16
C LYS A 94 26.54 -4.67 0.16
N LEU A 95 26.40 -3.82 -0.85
CA LEU A 95 25.73 -2.53 -0.74
C LEU A 95 24.21 -2.72 -0.84
N VAL A 96 23.44 -2.09 0.02
CA VAL A 96 21.98 -2.01 -0.11
C VAL A 96 21.63 -0.69 -0.79
N VAL A 97 20.87 -0.74 -1.88
CA VAL A 97 20.37 0.44 -2.59
C VAL A 97 18.85 0.44 -2.47
N VAL A 98 18.32 1.37 -1.71
CA VAL A 98 16.88 1.51 -1.48
C VAL A 98 16.36 2.70 -2.26
N ILE A 99 15.39 2.45 -3.13
CA ILE A 99 14.62 3.49 -3.82
C ILE A 99 13.17 3.35 -3.36
N ASP A 100 12.75 4.25 -2.50
CA ASP A 100 11.40 4.26 -1.93
C ASP A 100 10.43 5.07 -2.81
N GLU A 101 9.18 4.62 -2.88
CA GLU A 101 8.12 5.15 -3.77
C GLU A 101 8.59 5.21 -5.24
N ALA A 102 9.30 4.15 -5.68
CA ALA A 102 9.95 4.05 -6.98
C ALA A 102 8.99 4.27 -8.17
N GLN A 103 7.68 4.01 -8.02
CA GLN A 103 6.68 4.24 -9.08
C GLN A 103 6.59 5.71 -9.51
N PHE A 104 6.97 6.66 -8.67
CA PHE A 104 6.89 8.08 -9.01
C PHE A 104 7.90 8.48 -10.08
N VAL A 105 9.05 7.84 -10.11
CA VAL A 105 10.04 8.06 -11.16
C VAL A 105 9.85 7.07 -12.31
N ALA A 106 9.66 5.79 -12.02
CA ALA A 106 9.61 4.72 -13.02
C ALA A 106 8.50 4.91 -14.07
N LYS A 107 7.32 5.40 -13.67
CA LYS A 107 6.19 5.68 -14.59
C LYS A 107 6.42 6.88 -15.52
N ARG A 108 7.42 7.72 -15.25
CA ARG A 108 7.64 8.98 -15.95
C ARG A 108 8.96 9.05 -16.69
N ASP A 109 9.92 8.22 -16.30
CA ASP A 109 11.26 8.21 -16.84
C ASP A 109 11.79 6.77 -17.00
N ALA A 110 11.78 6.30 -18.25
CA ALA A 110 12.26 4.96 -18.60
C ALA A 110 13.75 4.80 -18.32
N SER A 111 14.54 5.88 -18.39
CA SER A 111 16.00 5.84 -18.16
C SER A 111 16.35 5.40 -16.74
N PHE A 112 15.48 5.68 -15.76
CA PHE A 112 15.62 5.19 -14.39
C PHE A 112 15.58 3.65 -14.32
N MET A 113 14.59 3.04 -14.95
CA MET A 113 14.43 1.57 -14.92
C MET A 113 15.56 0.89 -15.72
N GLU A 114 16.03 1.50 -16.79
CA GLU A 114 17.22 1.03 -17.53
C GLU A 114 18.48 1.07 -16.66
N ALA A 115 18.67 2.16 -15.92
CA ALA A 115 19.81 2.29 -14.99
C ALA A 115 19.73 1.26 -13.86
N VAL A 116 18.55 1.00 -13.28
CA VAL A 116 18.33 -0.07 -12.30
C VAL A 116 18.66 -1.44 -12.88
N ALA A 117 18.22 -1.73 -14.11
CA ALA A 117 18.54 -2.99 -14.80
C ALA A 117 20.05 -3.16 -15.05
N LYS A 118 20.76 -2.08 -15.39
CA LYS A 118 22.23 -2.09 -15.56
C LYS A 118 22.94 -2.29 -14.21
N LEU A 119 22.43 -1.68 -13.14
CA LEU A 119 22.96 -1.89 -11.78
C LEU A 119 22.80 -3.34 -11.34
N LYS A 120 21.62 -3.96 -11.58
CA LYS A 120 21.39 -5.39 -11.31
C LYS A 120 22.36 -6.30 -12.08
N LYS A 121 22.76 -5.92 -13.31
CA LYS A 121 23.66 -6.70 -14.19
C LYS A 121 25.16 -6.43 -13.96
N HIS A 122 25.56 -5.87 -12.83
CA HIS A 122 26.97 -5.50 -12.52
C HIS A 122 27.63 -4.51 -13.51
N LYS A 123 26.87 -3.72 -14.23
CA LYS A 123 27.43 -2.80 -15.24
C LYS A 123 27.80 -1.42 -14.69
N LEU A 124 27.28 -1.06 -13.51
CA LEU A 124 27.45 0.27 -12.93
C LEU A 124 28.22 0.28 -11.61
N TYR A 125 28.32 -0.86 -10.95
CA TYR A 125 28.97 -0.99 -9.66
C TYR A 125 29.78 -2.29 -9.57
N PRO A 126 31.06 -2.24 -9.11
CA PRO A 126 31.94 -3.39 -9.14
C PRO A 126 31.70 -4.43 -8.04
N GLY A 127 30.99 -4.06 -6.97
CA GLY A 127 30.69 -4.93 -5.84
C GLY A 127 29.29 -5.55 -5.91
N PRO A 128 28.97 -6.50 -5.00
CA PRO A 128 27.61 -7.04 -4.90
C PRO A 128 26.63 -5.99 -4.35
N VAL A 129 25.42 -5.98 -4.91
CA VAL A 129 24.35 -5.03 -4.54
C VAL A 129 23.04 -5.79 -4.24
N LEU A 130 22.33 -5.36 -3.21
CA LEU A 130 20.90 -5.64 -3.05
C LEU A 130 20.10 -4.38 -3.36
N ILE A 131 19.28 -4.43 -4.39
CA ILE A 131 18.42 -3.33 -4.81
C ILE A 131 17.03 -3.58 -4.22
N ILE A 132 16.50 -2.62 -3.47
CA ILE A 132 15.14 -2.61 -2.92
C ILE A 132 14.36 -1.48 -3.59
N LEU A 133 13.44 -1.83 -4.47
CA LEU A 133 12.47 -0.90 -5.04
C LEU A 133 11.21 -0.95 -4.20
N ALA A 134 11.04 -0.04 -3.27
CA ALA A 134 9.85 0.03 -2.45
C ALA A 134 8.76 0.86 -3.12
N THR A 135 7.50 0.43 -2.98
CA THR A 135 6.36 1.12 -3.59
C THR A 135 5.07 0.92 -2.79
N SER A 136 4.21 1.93 -2.81
CA SER A 136 2.83 1.82 -2.33
C SER A 136 1.84 1.43 -3.45
N SER A 137 2.28 1.40 -4.71
CA SER A 137 1.45 1.00 -5.85
C SER A 137 1.52 -0.49 -6.13
N THR A 138 0.41 -1.19 -5.87
CA THR A 138 0.28 -2.62 -6.17
C THR A 138 0.34 -2.89 -7.66
N VAL A 139 -0.33 -2.05 -8.48
CA VAL A 139 -0.32 -2.20 -9.95
C VAL A 139 1.07 -2.07 -10.51
N TRP A 140 1.79 -1.03 -10.14
CA TRP A 140 3.15 -0.87 -10.62
C TRP A 140 4.04 -2.06 -10.26
N ALA A 141 3.94 -2.55 -9.02
CA ALA A 141 4.74 -3.68 -8.56
C ALA A 141 4.42 -4.99 -9.32
N THR A 142 3.11 -5.30 -9.48
CA THR A 142 2.68 -6.61 -10.00
C THR A 142 2.51 -6.67 -11.53
N GLN A 143 2.52 -5.53 -12.19
CA GLN A 143 2.40 -5.44 -13.66
C GLN A 143 3.69 -4.88 -14.27
N GLU A 144 3.95 -3.57 -14.10
CA GLU A 144 5.04 -2.88 -14.79
C GLU A 144 6.44 -3.35 -14.31
N ALA A 145 6.67 -3.39 -12.99
CA ALA A 145 7.95 -3.85 -12.45
C ALA A 145 8.13 -5.38 -12.61
N ALA A 146 7.04 -6.15 -12.49
CA ALA A 146 7.07 -7.60 -12.65
C ALA A 146 7.40 -8.02 -14.09
N GLU A 147 7.02 -7.26 -15.11
CA GLU A 147 7.44 -7.52 -16.51
C GLU A 147 8.95 -7.44 -16.68
N GLN A 148 9.59 -6.49 -15.99
CA GLN A 148 11.02 -6.26 -16.11
C GLN A 148 11.86 -7.12 -15.14
N PHE A 149 11.33 -7.40 -13.94
CA PHE A 149 12.04 -8.10 -12.86
C PHE A 149 11.21 -9.26 -12.32
N LYS A 150 10.88 -10.23 -13.18
CA LYS A 150 10.06 -11.41 -12.83
C LYS A 150 10.57 -12.11 -11.58
N GLY A 151 9.66 -12.42 -10.65
CA GLY A 151 9.93 -13.18 -9.44
C GLY A 151 10.63 -12.38 -8.34
N ALA A 152 10.73 -11.06 -8.49
CA ALA A 152 11.35 -10.19 -7.50
C ALA A 152 10.32 -9.54 -6.54
N GLU A 153 9.02 -9.86 -6.68
CA GLU A 153 7.95 -9.21 -5.92
C GLU A 153 7.89 -9.75 -4.49
N MET A 154 7.92 -8.84 -3.52
CA MET A 154 7.70 -9.14 -2.10
C MET A 154 6.60 -8.25 -1.55
N LYS A 155 5.46 -8.85 -1.24
CA LYS A 155 4.30 -8.15 -0.68
C LYS A 155 4.42 -8.03 0.83
N ILE A 156 4.24 -6.82 1.33
CA ILE A 156 4.08 -6.55 2.77
C ILE A 156 2.59 -6.40 3.07
N GLU A 157 2.07 -7.35 3.82
CA GLU A 157 0.65 -7.40 4.14
C GLU A 157 0.34 -6.69 5.47
N SER A 158 -0.89 -6.18 5.56
CA SER A 158 -1.46 -5.75 6.83
C SER A 158 -1.45 -6.91 7.84
N LEU A 159 -1.57 -6.59 9.11
CA LEU A 159 -1.69 -7.61 10.16
C LEU A 159 -2.97 -8.40 9.98
N ASN A 160 -2.88 -9.71 10.12
CA ASN A 160 -4.05 -10.56 10.26
C ASN A 160 -4.66 -10.43 11.67
N PHE A 161 -5.84 -11.00 11.87
CA PHE A 161 -6.55 -10.88 13.15
C PHE A 161 -5.72 -11.34 14.37
N LEU A 162 -5.00 -12.46 14.26
CA LEU A 162 -4.17 -12.97 15.36
C LEU A 162 -2.99 -12.06 15.68
N GLU A 163 -2.42 -11.43 14.66
CA GLU A 163 -1.36 -10.42 14.84
C GLU A 163 -1.90 -9.15 15.51
N VAL A 164 -3.16 -8.76 15.20
CA VAL A 164 -3.82 -7.62 15.87
C VAL A 164 -4.18 -7.97 17.32
N VAL A 165 -4.55 -9.21 17.62
CA VAL A 165 -4.74 -9.68 19.01
C VAL A 165 -3.44 -9.53 19.80
N ARG A 166 -2.30 -9.91 19.22
CA ARG A 166 -0.99 -9.71 19.86
C ARG A 166 -0.59 -8.24 20.00
N HIS A 167 -1.05 -7.39 19.08
CA HIS A 167 -0.81 -5.94 19.16
C HIS A 167 -1.55 -5.28 20.34
N PHE A 168 -2.75 -5.77 20.65
CA PHE A 168 -3.61 -5.26 21.72
C PHE A 168 -3.75 -6.27 22.88
N GLU A 169 -2.65 -6.83 23.37
CA GLU A 169 -2.64 -7.86 24.43
C GLU A 169 -3.43 -7.51 25.71
N SER A 170 -3.58 -6.22 25.99
CA SER A 170 -4.30 -5.72 27.17
C SER A 170 -5.82 -5.59 26.97
N LEU A 171 -6.33 -5.71 25.74
CA LEU A 171 -7.74 -5.54 25.44
C LEU A 171 -8.49 -6.87 25.37
N PRO A 172 -9.77 -6.90 25.75
CA PRO A 172 -10.62 -8.07 25.54
C PRO A 172 -10.74 -8.41 24.05
N VAL A 173 -10.72 -9.70 23.72
CA VAL A 173 -10.81 -10.19 22.32
C VAL A 173 -12.06 -9.65 21.61
N ALA A 174 -13.19 -9.54 22.32
CA ALA A 174 -14.43 -8.97 21.75
C ALA A 174 -14.26 -7.51 21.29
N GLU A 175 -13.44 -6.73 22.00
CA GLU A 175 -13.12 -5.37 21.59
C GLU A 175 -12.16 -5.36 20.40
N ILE A 176 -11.16 -6.23 20.39
CA ILE A 176 -10.21 -6.39 19.27
C ILE A 176 -10.97 -6.79 17.99
N VAL A 177 -11.97 -7.65 18.07
CA VAL A 177 -12.84 -7.97 16.92
C VAL A 177 -13.51 -6.72 16.35
N ARG A 178 -14.03 -5.83 17.21
CA ARG A 178 -14.64 -4.56 16.78
C ARG A 178 -13.60 -3.63 16.14
N ILE A 179 -12.42 -3.51 16.75
CA ILE A 179 -11.31 -2.68 16.22
C ILE A 179 -10.91 -3.18 14.83
N TYR A 180 -10.64 -4.49 14.71
CA TYR A 180 -10.26 -5.10 13.44
C TYR A 180 -11.36 -4.97 12.37
N GLY A 181 -12.62 -5.16 12.75
CA GLY A 181 -13.76 -4.95 11.87
C GLY A 181 -13.94 -3.51 11.39
N ALA A 182 -13.52 -2.52 12.21
CA ALA A 182 -13.70 -1.11 11.89
C ALA A 182 -12.52 -0.49 11.13
N ILE A 183 -11.27 -0.76 11.54
CA ILE A 183 -10.08 -0.12 10.98
C ILE A 183 -9.09 -1.09 10.33
N GLY A 184 -9.42 -2.38 10.32
CA GLY A 184 -8.57 -3.42 9.71
C GLY A 184 -7.28 -3.67 10.46
N GLY A 185 -6.32 -4.27 9.76
CA GLY A 185 -5.01 -4.64 10.32
C GLY A 185 -3.85 -3.76 9.87
N VAL A 186 -4.10 -2.55 9.35
CA VAL A 186 -3.02 -1.65 8.94
C VAL A 186 -2.31 -1.10 10.18
N PRO A 187 -1.00 -1.39 10.39
CA PRO A 187 -0.30 -0.98 11.60
C PRO A 187 -0.39 0.51 11.90
N ALA A 188 -0.22 1.37 10.90
CA ALA A 188 -0.31 2.81 11.07
C ALA A 188 -1.69 3.31 11.53
N TYR A 189 -2.76 2.53 11.34
CA TYR A 189 -4.09 2.85 11.87
C TYR A 189 -4.23 2.35 13.30
N LEU A 190 -3.76 1.12 13.58
CA LEU A 190 -3.79 0.52 14.91
C LEU A 190 -2.98 1.33 15.92
N ASP A 191 -1.81 1.86 15.53
CA ASP A 191 -0.96 2.72 16.37
C ASP A 191 -1.64 4.05 16.77
N LYS A 192 -2.72 4.45 16.07
CA LYS A 192 -3.51 5.64 16.44
C LYS A 192 -4.64 5.34 17.42
N TRP A 193 -4.92 4.06 17.65
CA TRP A 193 -5.96 3.63 18.57
C TRP A 193 -5.52 3.88 20.01
N ASP A 194 -6.38 4.50 20.79
CA ASP A 194 -6.13 4.77 22.21
C ASP A 194 -6.88 3.73 23.05
N ALA A 195 -6.13 2.75 23.58
CA ALA A 195 -6.69 1.66 24.38
C ALA A 195 -7.35 2.13 25.70
N SER A 196 -7.09 3.36 26.15
CA SER A 196 -7.71 3.95 27.34
C SER A 196 -9.11 4.52 27.08
N LYS A 197 -9.50 4.69 25.79
CA LYS A 197 -10.79 5.26 25.38
C LYS A 197 -11.75 4.17 24.92
N SER A 198 -13.04 4.47 25.02
CA SER A 198 -14.06 3.58 24.47
C SER A 198 -13.92 3.42 22.96
N PHE A 199 -14.44 2.30 22.43
CA PHE A 199 -14.53 2.07 20.97
C PHE A 199 -15.19 3.26 20.26
N LYS A 200 -16.31 3.76 20.83
CA LYS A 200 -17.05 4.91 20.32
C LYS A 200 -16.19 6.16 20.21
N ASP A 201 -15.47 6.51 21.27
CA ASP A 201 -14.64 7.72 21.30
C ASP A 201 -13.50 7.64 20.29
N ASN A 202 -12.88 6.47 20.13
CA ASN A 202 -11.86 6.23 19.13
C ASN A 202 -12.41 6.40 17.70
N ILE A 203 -13.55 5.80 17.37
CA ILE A 203 -14.18 5.95 16.05
C ILE A 203 -14.54 7.40 15.78
N CYS A 204 -15.18 8.08 16.74
CA CYS A 204 -15.52 9.49 16.60
C CYS A 204 -14.28 10.36 16.34
N ARG A 205 -13.21 10.17 17.13
CA ARG A 205 -11.97 10.94 17.05
C ARG A 205 -11.17 10.65 15.78
N LEU A 206 -11.06 9.38 15.39
CA LEU A 206 -10.17 8.97 14.30
C LEU A 206 -10.83 9.07 12.92
N VAL A 207 -12.10 8.66 12.82
CA VAL A 207 -12.74 8.40 11.53
C VAL A 207 -13.82 9.44 11.21
N LEU A 208 -14.58 9.89 12.22
CA LEU A 208 -15.77 10.72 12.01
C LEU A 208 -15.53 12.23 12.15
N THR A 209 -14.45 12.64 12.80
CA THR A 209 -14.11 14.04 12.96
C THR A 209 -13.27 14.50 11.76
N PRO A 210 -13.57 15.65 11.13
CA PRO A 210 -12.80 16.14 9.97
C PRO A 210 -11.29 16.29 10.21
N SER A 211 -10.87 16.57 11.45
CA SER A 211 -9.46 16.59 11.85
C SER A 211 -8.92 15.22 12.29
N GLY A 212 -9.73 14.17 12.21
CA GLY A 212 -9.34 12.82 12.60
C GLY A 212 -8.30 12.23 11.65
N ALA A 213 -7.35 11.50 12.21
CA ALA A 213 -6.20 11.00 11.46
C ALA A 213 -6.55 9.96 10.37
N LEU A 214 -7.77 9.39 10.41
CA LEU A 214 -8.28 8.44 9.43
C LEU A 214 -9.50 8.99 8.67
N TYR A 215 -9.85 10.28 8.88
CA TYR A 215 -10.90 10.94 8.13
C TYR A 215 -10.49 11.05 6.65
N GLY A 216 -11.34 10.57 5.73
CA GLY A 216 -11.02 10.56 4.29
C GLY A 216 -9.94 9.57 3.85
N GLU A 217 -9.38 8.76 4.76
CA GLU A 217 -8.35 7.78 4.42
C GLU A 217 -8.89 6.66 3.51
N ALA A 218 -10.17 6.30 3.62
CA ALA A 218 -10.80 5.34 2.71
C ALA A 218 -10.78 5.84 1.25
N ASP A 219 -11.07 7.12 1.04
CA ASP A 219 -10.97 7.74 -0.29
C ASP A 219 -9.52 7.87 -0.74
N ALA A 220 -8.61 8.19 0.16
CA ALA A 220 -7.18 8.29 -0.13
C ALA A 220 -6.58 6.96 -0.57
N VAL A 221 -7.01 5.84 0.02
CA VAL A 221 -6.61 4.48 -0.39
C VAL A 221 -7.04 4.19 -1.82
N ILE A 222 -8.26 4.55 -2.18
CA ILE A 222 -8.78 4.36 -3.54
C ILE A 222 -8.05 5.28 -4.52
N ALA A 223 -7.87 6.55 -4.17
CA ALA A 223 -7.22 7.55 -5.00
C ALA A 223 -5.72 7.27 -5.27
N ALA A 224 -5.05 6.55 -4.39
CA ALA A 224 -3.64 6.19 -4.57
C ALA A 224 -3.40 5.31 -5.81
N GLU A 225 -4.39 4.49 -6.19
CA GLU A 225 -4.26 3.51 -7.28
C GLU A 225 -5.17 3.84 -8.48
N LEU A 226 -6.26 4.60 -8.28
CA LEU A 226 -7.34 4.75 -9.24
C LEU A 226 -7.59 6.23 -9.58
N ARG A 227 -7.73 6.54 -10.87
CA ARG A 227 -7.85 7.93 -11.34
C ARG A 227 -9.27 8.50 -11.28
N GLU A 228 -10.30 7.68 -11.49
CA GLU A 228 -11.71 8.11 -11.52
C GLU A 228 -12.40 7.86 -10.18
N LEU A 229 -11.93 8.51 -9.10
CA LEU A 229 -12.36 8.29 -7.73
C LEU A 229 -13.89 8.29 -7.57
N SER A 230 -14.59 9.25 -8.18
CA SER A 230 -16.05 9.37 -8.07
C SER A 230 -16.81 8.13 -8.58
N ALA A 231 -16.35 7.53 -9.67
CA ALA A 231 -16.98 6.34 -10.22
C ALA A 231 -16.73 5.11 -9.34
N TYR A 232 -15.52 4.94 -8.81
CA TYR A 232 -15.18 3.86 -7.88
C TYR A 232 -15.95 4.00 -6.57
N SER A 233 -15.97 5.19 -5.98
CA SER A 233 -16.71 5.47 -4.74
C SER A 233 -18.22 5.22 -4.93
N THR A 234 -18.80 5.55 -6.08
CA THR A 234 -20.20 5.27 -6.39
C THR A 234 -20.50 3.77 -6.43
N ILE A 235 -19.65 2.96 -7.06
CA ILE A 235 -19.79 1.50 -7.13
C ILE A 235 -19.62 0.88 -5.73
N LEU A 236 -18.58 1.28 -4.99
CA LEU A 236 -18.33 0.80 -3.63
C LEU A 236 -19.47 1.17 -2.68
N ALA A 237 -20.03 2.37 -2.81
CA ALA A 237 -21.18 2.80 -2.05
C ALA A 237 -22.44 1.96 -2.35
N ALA A 238 -22.65 1.53 -3.59
CA ALA A 238 -23.73 0.61 -3.94
C ALA A 238 -23.50 -0.76 -3.28
N ILE A 239 -22.31 -1.34 -3.36
CA ILE A 239 -21.98 -2.61 -2.72
C ILE A 239 -22.12 -2.53 -1.19
N ALA A 240 -21.67 -1.43 -0.57
CA ALA A 240 -21.80 -1.21 0.88
C ALA A 240 -23.27 -1.12 1.34
N ARG A 241 -24.20 -0.76 0.47
CA ARG A 241 -25.66 -0.78 0.71
C ARG A 241 -26.31 -2.14 0.48
N GLY A 242 -25.55 -3.13 0.02
CA GLY A 242 -26.06 -4.48 -0.23
C GLY A 242 -26.38 -4.77 -1.71
N GLU A 243 -26.18 -3.81 -2.62
CA GLU A 243 -26.31 -3.98 -4.06
C GLU A 243 -25.08 -4.72 -4.60
N ASN A 244 -25.04 -6.04 -4.44
CA ASN A 244 -23.83 -6.84 -4.60
C ASN A 244 -23.78 -7.69 -5.88
N LYS A 245 -24.82 -7.70 -6.72
CA LYS A 245 -24.81 -8.31 -8.05
C LYS A 245 -24.56 -7.25 -9.12
N LEU A 246 -23.95 -7.64 -10.22
CA LEU A 246 -23.65 -6.73 -11.33
C LEU A 246 -24.91 -5.95 -11.80
N ASN A 247 -26.06 -6.62 -11.78
CA ASN A 247 -27.31 -6.02 -12.22
C ASN A 247 -27.86 -5.02 -11.20
N ASP A 248 -27.72 -5.32 -9.92
CA ASP A 248 -28.16 -4.44 -8.83
C ASP A 248 -27.28 -3.16 -8.82
N ILE A 249 -25.97 -3.32 -8.98
CA ILE A 249 -25.03 -2.19 -9.11
C ILE A 249 -25.37 -1.35 -10.35
N PHE A 250 -25.73 -1.98 -11.49
CA PHE A 250 -26.17 -1.27 -12.68
C PHE A 250 -27.38 -0.36 -12.40
N HIS A 251 -28.41 -0.90 -11.75
CA HIS A 251 -29.60 -0.14 -11.40
C HIS A 251 -29.34 0.96 -10.38
N ALA A 252 -28.49 0.68 -9.38
CA ALA A 252 -28.15 1.63 -8.33
C ALA A 252 -27.27 2.79 -8.80
N THR A 253 -26.39 2.57 -9.77
CA THR A 253 -25.39 3.57 -10.20
C THR A 253 -25.71 4.26 -11.51
N GLY A 254 -26.55 3.64 -12.36
CA GLY A 254 -26.81 4.09 -13.72
C GLY A 254 -25.63 3.92 -14.72
N PHE A 255 -24.51 3.32 -14.26
CA PHE A 255 -23.37 3.05 -15.16
C PHE A 255 -23.64 1.83 -16.04
N SER A 256 -23.06 1.80 -17.25
CA SER A 256 -23.18 0.63 -18.13
C SER A 256 -22.52 -0.61 -17.48
N ARG A 257 -23.08 -1.81 -17.78
CA ARG A 257 -22.51 -3.08 -17.25
C ARG A 257 -21.05 -3.29 -17.64
N ALA A 258 -20.68 -2.84 -18.86
CA ALA A 258 -19.29 -2.91 -19.32
C ALA A 258 -18.38 -2.04 -18.43
N LYS A 259 -18.78 -0.80 -18.15
CA LYS A 259 -18.04 0.10 -17.25
C LYS A 259 -17.91 -0.51 -15.86
N ILE A 260 -19.01 -0.97 -15.25
CA ILE A 260 -19.00 -1.59 -13.92
C ILE A 260 -18.06 -2.80 -13.89
N SER A 261 -18.08 -3.67 -14.91
CA SER A 261 -17.23 -4.86 -14.97
C SER A 261 -15.73 -4.51 -14.98
N VAL A 262 -15.33 -3.48 -15.70
CA VAL A 262 -13.95 -2.97 -15.72
C VAL A 262 -13.55 -2.44 -14.34
N TYR A 263 -14.42 -1.64 -13.73
CA TYR A 263 -14.14 -1.07 -12.41
C TYR A 263 -14.07 -2.12 -11.31
N LEU A 264 -14.96 -3.12 -11.31
CA LEU A 264 -14.92 -4.24 -10.37
C LEU A 264 -13.66 -5.09 -10.55
N LYS A 265 -13.22 -5.31 -11.79
CA LYS A 265 -11.95 -6.00 -12.06
C LYS A 265 -10.76 -5.23 -11.48
N ASN A 266 -10.72 -3.92 -11.65
CA ASN A 266 -9.67 -3.08 -11.07
C ASN A 266 -9.70 -3.15 -9.53
N LEU A 267 -10.88 -2.96 -8.91
CA LEU A 267 -11.03 -3.07 -7.45
C LEU A 267 -10.62 -4.45 -6.91
N ALA A 268 -10.85 -5.52 -7.67
CA ALA A 268 -10.41 -6.86 -7.31
C ALA A 268 -8.87 -6.99 -7.39
N THR A 269 -8.23 -6.39 -8.41
CA THR A 269 -6.77 -6.34 -8.52
C THR A 269 -6.13 -5.68 -7.30
N PHE A 270 -6.80 -4.65 -6.73
CA PHE A 270 -6.33 -3.97 -5.51
C PHE A 270 -6.75 -4.63 -4.20
N ASN A 271 -7.40 -5.78 -4.28
CA ASN A 271 -7.88 -6.49 -3.08
C ASN A 271 -8.93 -5.67 -2.25
N ILE A 272 -9.58 -4.71 -2.87
CA ILE A 272 -10.63 -3.90 -2.23
C ILE A 272 -11.98 -4.64 -2.31
N VAL A 273 -12.26 -5.27 -3.46
CA VAL A 273 -13.47 -6.06 -3.69
C VAL A 273 -13.07 -7.47 -4.08
N GLU A 274 -13.87 -8.44 -3.68
CA GLU A 274 -13.76 -9.82 -4.17
C GLU A 274 -15.09 -10.30 -4.74
N LYS A 275 -15.00 -11.22 -5.70
CA LYS A 275 -16.17 -11.91 -6.25
C LYS A 275 -16.34 -13.23 -5.54
N VAL A 276 -17.41 -13.37 -4.79
CA VAL A 276 -17.78 -14.61 -4.11
C VAL A 276 -18.77 -15.39 -4.97
N VAL A 277 -18.45 -16.64 -5.21
CA VAL A 277 -19.28 -17.57 -5.99
C VAL A 277 -19.76 -18.67 -5.07
N SER A 278 -21.06 -19.06 -5.17
CA SER A 278 -21.61 -20.14 -4.37
C SER A 278 -20.86 -21.45 -4.64
N PHE A 279 -20.63 -22.23 -3.60
CA PHE A 279 -20.04 -23.56 -3.67
C PHE A 279 -20.87 -24.50 -4.57
N GLU A 280 -22.19 -24.36 -4.56
CA GLU A 280 -23.11 -25.13 -5.42
C GLU A 280 -22.90 -24.90 -6.93
N THR A 281 -22.32 -23.76 -7.31
CA THR A 281 -21.98 -23.45 -8.71
C THR A 281 -20.58 -23.92 -9.10
N GLY A 282 -19.95 -24.75 -8.26
CA GLY A 282 -18.63 -25.35 -8.52
C GLY A 282 -17.44 -24.44 -8.24
N GLY A 283 -17.64 -23.27 -7.60
CA GLY A 283 -16.56 -22.38 -7.16
C GLY A 283 -15.71 -21.77 -8.29
N TRP A 284 -16.16 -21.81 -9.52
CA TRP A 284 -15.40 -21.38 -10.68
C TRP A 284 -15.37 -19.86 -10.78
N GLU A 285 -14.19 -19.27 -10.93
CA GLU A 285 -13.98 -17.81 -11.04
C GLU A 285 -14.83 -17.15 -12.15
N ASN A 286 -15.21 -17.90 -13.17
CA ASN A 286 -16.02 -17.45 -14.30
C ASN A 286 -17.52 -17.67 -14.17
N ALA A 287 -18.03 -18.12 -13.01
CA ALA A 287 -19.46 -18.33 -12.84
C ALA A 287 -20.21 -16.99 -12.97
N LYS A 288 -21.23 -17.00 -13.85
CA LYS A 288 -22.08 -15.80 -14.11
C LYS A 288 -22.87 -15.32 -12.88
N LYS A 289 -23.01 -16.16 -11.84
CA LYS A 289 -23.80 -15.94 -10.62
C LYS A 289 -22.94 -15.65 -9.39
N GLY A 290 -21.95 -14.76 -9.50
CA GLY A 290 -21.16 -14.32 -8.33
C GLY A 290 -21.73 -13.02 -7.73
N VAL A 291 -21.49 -12.82 -6.44
CA VAL A 291 -21.75 -11.57 -5.73
C VAL A 291 -20.42 -10.86 -5.43
N TYR A 292 -20.44 -9.55 -5.47
CA TYR A 292 -19.29 -8.73 -5.15
C TYR A 292 -19.40 -8.26 -3.72
N GLN A 293 -18.32 -8.40 -2.95
CA GLN A 293 -18.26 -7.86 -1.60
C GLN A 293 -16.96 -7.07 -1.41
N ILE A 294 -17.03 -6.04 -0.57
CA ILE A 294 -15.83 -5.28 -0.20
C ILE A 294 -15.06 -6.13 0.81
N LYS A 295 -13.80 -6.40 0.50
CA LYS A 295 -12.92 -7.22 1.34
C LYS A 295 -12.19 -6.38 2.39
N ASP A 296 -11.88 -5.13 2.05
CA ASP A 296 -11.20 -4.21 2.96
C ASP A 296 -12.17 -3.68 4.02
N THR A 297 -12.04 -4.14 5.25
CA THR A 297 -12.91 -3.79 6.36
C THR A 297 -12.91 -2.30 6.67
N PHE A 298 -11.76 -1.62 6.51
CA PHE A 298 -11.67 -0.18 6.72
C PHE A 298 -12.39 0.61 5.61
N VAL A 299 -12.28 0.18 4.35
CA VAL A 299 -13.03 0.79 3.24
C VAL A 299 -14.54 0.60 3.43
N ILE A 300 -14.99 -0.60 3.88
CA ILE A 300 -16.40 -0.82 4.23
C ILE A 300 -16.84 0.16 5.31
N SER A 301 -16.11 0.24 6.42
CA SER A 301 -16.45 1.10 7.55
C SER A 301 -16.46 2.57 7.16
N GLY A 302 -15.43 3.06 6.45
CA GLY A 302 -15.34 4.45 5.99
C GLY A 302 -16.49 4.83 5.07
N LEU A 303 -16.81 4.02 4.07
CA LEU A 303 -17.91 4.26 3.14
C LEU A 303 -19.27 4.12 3.83
N SER A 304 -19.48 3.07 4.62
CA SER A 304 -20.76 2.84 5.32
C SER A 304 -21.04 3.93 6.35
N LEU A 305 -20.02 4.36 7.10
CA LEU A 305 -20.13 5.45 8.08
C LEU A 305 -20.35 6.80 7.38
N SER A 306 -19.63 7.10 6.32
CA SER A 306 -19.80 8.33 5.53
C SER A 306 -21.21 8.40 4.94
N ILE A 307 -21.73 7.30 4.40
CA ILE A 307 -23.10 7.22 3.84
C ILE A 307 -24.14 7.39 4.95
N ARG A 308 -24.00 6.69 6.07
CA ARG A 308 -24.95 6.78 7.20
C ARG A 308 -24.88 8.14 7.89
N ILE A 309 -23.70 8.72 8.02
CA ILE A 309 -23.53 10.06 8.60
C ILE A 309 -24.12 11.11 7.68
N CYS A 310 -23.91 11.04 6.37
CA CYS A 310 -24.54 11.95 5.42
C CYS A 310 -26.08 11.89 5.51
N LEU A 311 -26.64 10.69 5.70
CA LEU A 311 -28.09 10.50 5.87
C LEU A 311 -28.61 10.91 7.26
N ILE A 312 -27.79 10.85 8.31
CA ILE A 312 -28.21 11.07 9.71
C ILE A 312 -27.77 12.43 10.24
N CYS A 313 -26.66 13.02 9.77
CA CYS A 313 -26.33 14.43 10.04
C CYS A 313 -27.38 15.39 9.47
N ILE A 314 -28.14 14.96 8.44
CA ILE A 314 -29.33 15.71 7.98
C ILE A 314 -30.50 15.58 8.97
N CYS A 315 -30.58 14.52 9.79
CA CYS A 315 -31.74 14.20 10.63
C CYS A 315 -31.53 14.32 12.13
N PHE A 316 -30.31 14.22 12.73
CA PHE A 316 -30.15 14.19 14.19
C PHE A 316 -28.80 14.73 14.71
N HIS A 317 -28.86 15.44 15.82
CA HIS A 317 -27.72 15.95 16.60
C HIS A 317 -26.76 14.84 17.04
N ARG A 318 -25.45 15.10 16.95
CA ARG A 318 -24.29 14.22 17.19
C ARG A 318 -24.35 13.21 18.36
N LYS A 319 -25.28 13.33 19.30
CA LYS A 319 -25.37 12.48 20.51
C LYS A 319 -26.27 11.24 20.37
N SER A 320 -27.20 11.20 19.43
CA SER A 320 -28.18 10.10 19.31
C SER A 320 -27.78 8.91 18.41
N PHE A 321 -26.67 9.04 17.69
CA PHE A 321 -26.35 8.13 16.58
C PHE A 321 -25.79 6.76 16.96
N MET A 322 -25.20 6.62 18.14
CA MET A 322 -24.43 5.43 18.53
C MET A 322 -25.18 4.39 19.38
N ILE A 323 -26.52 4.44 19.40
CA ILE A 323 -27.29 3.53 20.25
C ILE A 323 -27.57 2.17 19.59
N HIS A 324 -27.26 1.99 18.29
CA HIS A 324 -27.59 0.77 17.53
C HIS A 324 -26.42 0.16 16.73
N ILE A 325 -25.19 0.18 17.27
CA ILE A 325 -24.08 -0.68 16.79
C ILE A 325 -23.69 -1.65 17.91
#